data_aa352106ab4594600276f94df5dba578
#
_entry.id   aa352106ab4594600276f94df5dba578
#
_cell.length_a   1.000
_cell.length_b   1.000
_cell.length_c   1.000
_cell.angle_alpha   90.00
_cell.angle_beta   90.00
_cell.angle_gamma   90.00
#
_symmetry.space_group_name_H-M   'P 1'
#
loop_
_entity.id
_entity.type
_entity.pdbx_description
1 polymer ?
#
loop_
_entity_poly.entity_id
_entity_poly.type
_entity_poly.pdbx_seq_one_letter_code
_entity_poly.pdbx_strand_id
1 'polypeptide(L)'
;MLISVITCAHNEDKYVGKCLASIRRALRKFDGEIVFVADRCTDNTVKIAEKYGVDKLIEKTWRRWKNSYAESLQIGLLNSSGKYISIIDADIVVPENFFEKMLPLMRGNIVSVSAKVETLPSTLLNRVLYAWEKTHEITPFGREPRGAARVIKKKILSEIGGFRDVMAPDTDLDIRVRRKNYRSLYVDWIRVWHIREITLRKIINGQFSSGAARYQLGISFMRALGHSIFRLRPLVAYGWLREWLKH
;
A
#
# COMPACT_ATOMS: atom_id res chain seq x y z
N MET A 1 11.43 20.64 1.54
CA MET A 1 11.19 19.17 1.52
C MET A 1 10.42 18.80 0.27
N LEU A 2 10.95 17.90 -0.55
CA LEU A 2 10.30 17.46 -1.78
C LEU A 2 9.43 16.23 -1.55
N ILE A 3 9.95 15.22 -0.83
CA ILE A 3 9.31 13.93 -0.63
C ILE A 3 9.20 13.61 0.86
N SER A 4 8.01 13.20 1.33
CA SER A 4 7.85 12.52 2.61
C SER A 4 7.44 11.08 2.35
N VAL A 5 8.26 10.13 2.83
CA VAL A 5 7.93 8.71 2.77
C VAL A 5 7.27 8.30 4.07
N ILE A 6 6.01 7.88 4.00
CA ILE A 6 5.25 7.33 5.13
C ILE A 6 5.42 5.81 5.11
N THR A 7 5.94 5.28 6.20
CA THR A 7 6.04 3.84 6.44
C THR A 7 5.33 3.51 7.75
N CYS A 8 4.30 2.68 7.68
CA CYS A 8 3.55 2.21 8.84
C CYS A 8 3.93 0.76 9.15
N ALA A 9 4.16 0.45 10.42
CA ALA A 9 4.55 -0.89 10.85
C ALA A 9 3.79 -1.34 12.10
N HIS A 10 3.47 -2.64 12.15
CA HIS A 10 2.98 -3.34 13.33
C HIS A 10 3.70 -4.68 13.45
N ASN A 11 4.71 -4.75 14.32
CA ASN A 11 5.55 -5.93 14.52
C ASN A 11 6.22 -6.44 13.23
N GLU A 12 7.13 -5.62 12.69
CA GLU A 12 7.84 -5.86 11.42
C GLU A 12 9.36 -5.94 11.57
N ASP A 13 9.87 -6.32 12.73
CA ASP A 13 11.29 -6.35 13.05
C ASP A 13 12.14 -7.14 12.03
N LYS A 14 11.59 -8.19 11.42
CA LYS A 14 12.26 -9.01 10.40
C LYS A 14 12.48 -8.29 9.07
N TYR A 15 11.66 -7.29 8.73
CA TYR A 15 11.59 -6.73 7.38
C TYR A 15 11.92 -5.24 7.34
N VAL A 16 11.55 -4.49 8.37
CA VAL A 16 11.62 -3.03 8.42
C VAL A 16 13.01 -2.47 8.14
N GLY A 17 14.08 -3.13 8.60
CA GLY A 17 15.44 -2.69 8.34
C GLY A 17 15.80 -2.69 6.86
N LYS A 18 15.43 -3.74 6.12
CA LYS A 18 15.65 -3.82 4.65
C LYS A 18 14.81 -2.79 3.90
N CYS A 19 13.58 -2.57 4.34
CA CYS A 19 12.69 -1.55 3.80
C CYS A 19 13.31 -0.17 3.94
N LEU A 20 13.63 0.26 5.17
CA LEU A 20 14.20 1.59 5.46
C LEU A 20 15.53 1.83 4.75
N ALA A 21 16.41 0.81 4.70
CA ALA A 21 17.65 0.89 3.94
C ALA A 21 17.40 1.15 2.44
N SER A 22 16.37 0.52 1.86
CA SER A 22 16.02 0.73 0.46
C SER A 22 15.45 2.13 0.21
N ILE A 23 14.60 2.62 1.13
CA ILE A 23 14.03 3.98 1.06
C ILE A 23 15.14 5.03 1.14
N ARG A 24 16.08 4.89 2.09
CA ARG A 24 17.23 5.81 2.20
C ARG A 24 18.06 5.86 0.93
N ARG A 25 18.33 4.72 0.29
CA ARG A 25 19.03 4.69 -1.00
C ARG A 25 18.22 5.41 -2.09
N ALA A 26 16.91 5.17 -2.18
CA ALA A 26 16.06 5.82 -3.16
C ALA A 26 15.92 7.35 -2.95
N LEU A 27 16.03 7.82 -1.71
CA LEU A 27 16.00 9.24 -1.37
C LEU A 27 17.34 9.97 -1.56
N ARG A 28 18.47 9.26 -1.79
CA ARG A 28 19.82 9.84 -1.77
C ARG A 28 19.99 11.10 -2.63
N LYS A 29 19.24 11.20 -3.75
CA LYS A 29 19.31 12.34 -4.68
C LYS A 29 18.18 13.36 -4.47
N PHE A 30 17.39 13.22 -3.42
CA PHE A 30 16.21 14.03 -3.17
C PHE A 30 16.24 14.63 -1.77
N ASP A 31 15.73 15.85 -1.65
CA ASP A 31 15.39 16.43 -0.35
C ASP A 31 14.13 15.71 0.18
N GLY A 32 14.34 14.71 1.05
CA GLY A 32 13.28 13.82 1.50
C GLY A 32 13.39 13.41 2.96
N GLU A 33 12.27 13.09 3.58
CA GLU A 33 12.14 12.59 4.94
C GLU A 33 11.43 11.23 4.99
N ILE A 34 11.72 10.45 6.02
CA ILE A 34 11.01 9.23 6.38
C ILE A 34 10.17 9.51 7.63
N VAL A 35 8.85 9.44 7.50
CA VAL A 35 7.88 9.52 8.59
C VAL A 35 7.45 8.10 8.92
N PHE A 36 7.95 7.59 10.02
CA PHE A 36 7.68 6.21 10.45
C PHE A 36 6.60 6.20 11.54
N VAL A 37 5.54 5.41 11.33
CA VAL A 37 4.46 5.23 12.31
C VAL A 37 4.49 3.80 12.82
N ALA A 38 4.94 3.63 14.06
CA ALA A 38 4.95 2.36 14.78
C ALA A 38 3.57 2.15 15.42
N ASP A 39 2.72 1.30 14.83
CA ASP A 39 1.38 1.02 15.32
C ASP A 39 1.40 -0.09 16.38
N ARG A 40 1.46 0.29 17.66
CA ARG A 40 1.40 -0.64 18.80
C ARG A 40 2.39 -1.80 18.65
N CYS A 41 3.63 -1.48 18.27
CA CYS A 41 4.71 -2.46 18.17
C CYS A 41 5.12 -2.97 19.55
N THR A 42 5.36 -4.28 19.64
CA THR A 42 5.80 -4.98 20.86
C THR A 42 7.11 -5.73 20.65
N ASP A 43 7.61 -5.75 19.41
CA ASP A 43 8.88 -6.34 18.99
C ASP A 43 9.99 -5.28 18.84
N ASN A 44 11.09 -5.61 18.18
CA ASN A 44 12.19 -4.67 17.97
C ASN A 44 11.98 -3.66 16.82
N THR A 45 10.78 -3.56 16.23
CA THR A 45 10.49 -2.68 15.08
C THR A 45 10.91 -1.23 15.34
N VAL A 46 10.56 -0.67 16.53
CA VAL A 46 10.87 0.72 16.90
C VAL A 46 12.39 0.93 16.98
N LYS A 47 13.10 0.08 17.71
CA LYS A 47 14.57 0.15 17.85
C LYS A 47 15.28 0.08 16.50
N ILE A 48 14.75 -0.74 15.58
CA ILE A 48 15.32 -0.84 14.23
C ILE A 48 15.04 0.45 13.46
N ALA A 49 13.85 1.04 13.54
CA ALA A 49 13.53 2.31 12.87
C ALA A 49 14.46 3.44 13.36
N GLU A 50 14.70 3.54 14.67
CA GLU A 50 15.66 4.48 15.26
C GLU A 50 17.09 4.26 14.71
N LYS A 51 17.57 3.02 14.70
CA LYS A 51 18.89 2.65 14.17
C LYS A 51 19.07 3.06 12.70
N TYR A 52 18.01 2.99 11.89
CA TYR A 52 18.03 3.41 10.48
C TYR A 52 17.81 4.93 10.32
N GLY A 53 17.71 5.67 11.42
CA GLY A 53 17.68 7.13 11.45
C GLY A 53 16.47 7.70 10.71
N VAL A 54 15.27 7.23 11.00
CA VAL A 54 14.03 7.84 10.46
C VAL A 54 13.92 9.28 10.95
N ASP A 55 13.42 10.19 10.09
CA ASP A 55 13.42 11.62 10.40
C ASP A 55 12.32 11.98 11.42
N LYS A 56 11.23 11.23 11.38
CA LYS A 56 10.12 11.33 12.34
C LYS A 56 9.66 9.94 12.74
N LEU A 57 9.77 9.63 14.03
CA LEU A 57 9.24 8.39 14.62
C LEU A 57 8.01 8.73 15.45
N ILE A 58 6.90 8.06 15.15
CA ILE A 58 5.63 8.24 15.85
C ILE A 58 5.20 6.88 16.41
N GLU A 59 5.27 6.74 17.72
CA GLU A 59 4.79 5.55 18.43
C GLU A 59 3.30 5.71 18.74
N LYS A 60 2.47 5.04 17.94
CA LYS A 60 1.03 5.00 18.12
C LYS A 60 0.65 3.86 19.06
N THR A 61 0.27 4.17 20.30
CA THR A 61 -0.13 3.19 21.33
C THR A 61 -1.64 2.93 21.36
N TRP A 62 -2.44 3.72 20.62
CA TRP A 62 -3.90 3.69 20.58
C TRP A 62 -4.43 3.21 19.23
N ARG A 63 -5.74 2.90 19.20
CA ARG A 63 -6.49 2.64 17.97
C ARG A 63 -7.88 3.27 18.13
N ARG A 64 -8.18 4.26 17.30
CA ARG A 64 -9.50 4.95 17.27
C ARG A 64 -10.32 4.53 16.06
N TRP A 65 -9.65 4.24 14.93
CA TRP A 65 -10.30 3.81 13.71
C TRP A 65 -10.47 2.28 13.65
N LYS A 66 -11.52 1.82 12.95
CA LYS A 66 -11.71 0.39 12.65
C LYS A 66 -10.55 -0.17 11.85
N ASN A 67 -10.01 0.62 10.91
CA ASN A 67 -8.79 0.30 10.16
C ASN A 67 -7.58 1.03 10.75
N SER A 68 -6.79 0.33 11.56
CA SER A 68 -5.59 0.89 12.21
C SER A 68 -4.51 1.30 11.20
N TYR A 69 -4.40 0.62 10.07
CA TYR A 69 -3.45 0.98 9.01
C TYR A 69 -3.84 2.32 8.36
N ALA A 70 -5.12 2.52 8.02
CA ALA A 70 -5.60 3.80 7.49
C ALA A 70 -5.40 4.95 8.48
N GLU A 71 -5.62 4.70 9.79
CA GLU A 71 -5.32 5.66 10.86
C GLU A 71 -3.84 6.03 10.90
N SER A 72 -2.96 5.03 10.81
CA SER A 72 -1.49 5.26 10.79
C SER A 72 -1.05 6.04 9.55
N LEU A 73 -1.62 5.77 8.38
CA LEU A 73 -1.37 6.56 7.17
C LEU A 73 -1.81 8.01 7.33
N GLN A 74 -2.97 8.26 7.97
CA GLN A 74 -3.45 9.62 8.23
C GLN A 74 -2.54 10.37 9.21
N ILE A 75 -2.09 9.70 10.27
CA ILE A 75 -1.11 10.27 11.21
C ILE A 75 0.20 10.59 10.49
N GLY A 76 0.70 9.70 9.66
CA GLY A 76 1.88 9.93 8.83
C GLY A 76 1.73 11.14 7.90
N LEU A 77 0.56 11.27 7.25
CA LEU A 77 0.25 12.41 6.37
C LEU A 77 0.28 13.75 7.14
N LEU A 78 -0.33 13.80 8.32
CA LEU A 78 -0.37 15.00 9.15
C LEU A 78 1.02 15.45 9.63
N ASN A 79 1.95 14.50 9.77
CA ASN A 79 3.32 14.76 10.19
C ASN A 79 4.32 14.91 9.01
N SER A 80 3.84 14.82 7.77
CA SER A 80 4.67 14.93 6.56
C SER A 80 4.82 16.38 6.11
N SER A 81 6.00 16.77 5.62
CA SER A 81 6.31 18.14 5.14
C SER A 81 6.44 18.23 3.61
N GLY A 82 6.66 17.10 2.93
CA GLY A 82 6.99 17.03 1.51
C GLY A 82 5.84 17.43 0.57
N LYS A 83 6.20 17.93 -0.60
CA LYS A 83 5.26 18.20 -1.71
C LYS A 83 4.62 16.91 -2.25
N TYR A 84 5.38 15.82 -2.22
CA TYR A 84 4.94 14.48 -2.60
C TYR A 84 4.93 13.59 -1.36
N ILE A 85 3.86 12.82 -1.21
CA ILE A 85 3.74 11.78 -0.20
C ILE A 85 3.99 10.45 -0.89
N SER A 86 4.96 9.69 -0.39
CA SER A 86 5.16 8.30 -0.81
C SER A 86 4.71 7.36 0.30
N ILE A 87 3.90 6.38 -0.02
CA ILE A 87 3.53 5.29 0.89
C ILE A 87 4.39 4.11 0.51
N ILE A 88 5.16 3.56 1.45
CA ILE A 88 5.94 2.34 1.27
C ILE A 88 5.73 1.48 2.52
N ASP A 89 5.11 0.31 2.34
CA ASP A 89 4.85 -0.60 3.45
C ASP A 89 6.17 -1.15 4.04
N ALA A 90 6.17 -1.45 5.34
CA ALA A 90 7.37 -1.81 6.11
C ALA A 90 8.08 -3.10 5.65
N ASP A 91 7.45 -3.88 4.78
CA ASP A 91 7.95 -5.12 4.18
C ASP A 91 8.18 -5.03 2.66
N ILE A 92 8.25 -3.79 2.14
CA ILE A 92 8.56 -3.50 0.74
C ILE A 92 10.01 -3.02 0.57
N VAL A 93 10.68 -3.55 -0.44
CA VAL A 93 11.99 -3.07 -0.89
C VAL A 93 11.82 -2.40 -2.25
N VAL A 94 12.25 -1.14 -2.34
CA VAL A 94 12.19 -0.34 -3.56
C VAL A 94 13.57 -0.25 -4.24
N PRO A 95 13.64 -0.12 -5.58
CA PRO A 95 14.90 0.11 -6.27
C PRO A 95 15.46 1.51 -6.00
N GLU A 96 16.77 1.69 -6.12
CA GLU A 96 17.44 2.97 -5.85
C GLU A 96 16.91 4.12 -6.72
N ASN A 97 16.54 3.84 -7.96
CA ASN A 97 15.97 4.82 -8.90
C ASN A 97 14.44 4.95 -8.82
N PHE A 98 13.83 4.52 -7.71
CA PHE A 98 12.37 4.53 -7.55
C PHE A 98 11.75 5.90 -7.77
N PHE A 99 12.20 6.93 -7.06
CA PHE A 99 11.66 8.28 -7.17
C PHE A 99 12.05 8.95 -8.50
N GLU A 100 13.23 8.67 -9.04
CA GLU A 100 13.65 9.16 -10.37
C GLU A 100 12.69 8.70 -11.48
N LYS A 101 12.14 7.48 -11.35
CA LYS A 101 11.18 6.93 -12.30
C LYS A 101 9.73 7.36 -12.04
N MET A 102 9.35 7.52 -10.76
CA MET A 102 7.97 7.81 -10.37
C MET A 102 7.59 9.28 -10.58
N LEU A 103 8.44 10.23 -10.16
CA LEU A 103 8.10 11.64 -10.15
C LEU A 103 7.84 12.23 -11.56
N PRO A 104 8.61 11.89 -12.61
CA PRO A 104 8.36 12.43 -13.94
C PRO A 104 7.00 12.03 -14.55
N LEU A 105 6.37 10.97 -14.02
CA LEU A 105 5.06 10.50 -14.47
C LEU A 105 3.90 11.34 -13.92
N MET A 106 4.15 12.16 -12.89
CA MET A 106 3.13 12.97 -12.20
C MET A 106 2.86 14.28 -12.94
N ARG A 107 2.44 14.18 -14.21
CA ARG A 107 2.17 15.33 -15.11
C ARG A 107 0.68 15.53 -15.31
N GLY A 108 0.28 16.77 -15.61
CA GLY A 108 -1.13 17.12 -15.87
C GLY A 108 -2.03 16.66 -14.73
N ASN A 109 -3.07 15.91 -15.07
CA ASN A 109 -4.06 15.39 -14.13
C ASN A 109 -3.64 14.07 -13.43
N ILE A 110 -2.44 13.51 -13.71
CA ILE A 110 -1.89 12.38 -12.98
C ILE A 110 -1.37 12.89 -11.64
N VAL A 111 -2.02 12.49 -10.57
CA VAL A 111 -1.75 12.96 -9.21
C VAL A 111 -1.26 11.87 -8.27
N SER A 112 -1.39 10.62 -8.69
CA SER A 112 -0.92 9.43 -7.97
C SER A 112 -0.31 8.46 -8.96
N VAL A 113 0.82 7.86 -8.60
CA VAL A 113 1.50 6.80 -9.36
C VAL A 113 1.83 5.66 -8.41
N SER A 114 1.49 4.44 -8.77
CA SER A 114 1.84 3.24 -8.00
C SER A 114 2.66 2.26 -8.82
N ALA A 115 3.66 1.67 -8.18
CA ALA A 115 4.55 0.67 -8.75
C ALA A 115 3.93 -0.73 -8.72
N LYS A 116 4.49 -1.63 -9.52
CA LYS A 116 4.16 -3.06 -9.47
C LYS A 116 4.81 -3.71 -8.26
N VAL A 117 3.98 -4.23 -7.37
CA VAL A 117 4.42 -5.01 -6.22
C VAL A 117 4.43 -6.48 -6.62
N GLU A 118 5.58 -7.13 -6.47
CA GLU A 118 5.77 -8.56 -6.73
C GLU A 118 6.24 -9.25 -5.45
N THR A 119 5.74 -10.46 -5.21
CA THR A 119 6.19 -11.29 -4.08
C THR A 119 7.59 -11.81 -4.34
N LEU A 120 8.53 -11.58 -3.41
CA LEU A 120 9.88 -12.15 -3.51
C LEU A 120 9.80 -13.69 -3.38
N PRO A 121 10.27 -14.47 -4.37
CA PRO A 121 10.14 -15.94 -4.38
C PRO A 121 11.17 -16.62 -3.44
N SER A 122 11.18 -16.23 -2.16
CA SER A 122 12.13 -16.69 -1.13
C SER A 122 11.82 -18.07 -0.58
N THR A 123 10.53 -18.44 -0.50
CA THR A 123 10.05 -19.74 -0.02
C THR A 123 9.30 -20.49 -1.13
N LEU A 124 9.06 -21.80 -0.96
CA LEU A 124 8.25 -22.57 -1.92
C LEU A 124 6.87 -21.95 -2.12
N LEU A 125 6.18 -21.57 -1.03
CA LEU A 125 4.88 -20.92 -1.11
C LEU A 125 4.96 -19.57 -1.82
N ASN A 126 5.98 -18.76 -1.53
CA ASN A 126 6.19 -17.49 -2.22
C ASN A 126 6.46 -17.67 -3.72
N ARG A 127 7.15 -18.75 -4.13
CA ARG A 127 7.36 -19.11 -5.57
C ARG A 127 6.03 -19.44 -6.25
N VAL A 128 5.19 -20.23 -5.60
CA VAL A 128 3.84 -20.55 -6.11
C VAL A 128 3.00 -19.29 -6.24
N LEU A 129 3.02 -18.42 -5.24
CA LEU A 129 2.30 -17.14 -5.26
C LEU A 129 2.82 -16.21 -6.34
N TYR A 130 4.12 -16.10 -6.50
CA TYR A 130 4.73 -15.31 -7.57
C TYR A 130 4.28 -15.80 -8.95
N ALA A 131 4.30 -17.11 -9.19
CA ALA A 131 3.81 -17.70 -10.44
C ALA A 131 2.31 -17.42 -10.65
N TRP A 132 1.50 -17.54 -9.58
CA TRP A 132 0.08 -17.23 -9.63
C TRP A 132 -0.19 -15.73 -9.88
N GLU A 133 0.57 -14.82 -9.26
CA GLU A 133 0.48 -13.37 -9.53
C GLU A 133 0.75 -13.04 -11.01
N LYS A 134 1.66 -13.78 -11.68
CA LYS A 134 1.91 -13.62 -13.12
C LYS A 134 0.70 -13.95 -13.99
N THR A 135 -0.16 -14.87 -13.58
CA THR A 135 -1.42 -15.15 -14.32
C THR A 135 -2.38 -13.96 -14.32
N HIS A 136 -2.26 -13.05 -13.32
CA HIS A 136 -3.10 -11.85 -13.26
C HIS A 136 -2.76 -10.81 -14.34
N GLU A 137 -1.58 -10.89 -14.96
CA GLU A 137 -1.16 -9.99 -16.04
C GLU A 137 -1.96 -10.23 -17.33
N ILE A 138 -2.52 -11.43 -17.48
CA ILE A 138 -3.27 -11.89 -18.67
C ILE A 138 -4.77 -11.61 -18.53
N THR A 139 -5.25 -11.18 -17.36
CA THR A 139 -6.68 -11.04 -17.11
C THR A 139 -7.25 -9.74 -17.69
N PRO A 140 -8.55 -9.75 -18.16
CA PRO A 140 -9.20 -8.58 -18.74
C PRO A 140 -9.52 -7.47 -17.71
N PHE A 141 -9.44 -7.78 -16.41
CA PHE A 141 -9.63 -6.78 -15.36
C PHE A 141 -8.39 -5.92 -15.22
N GLY A 142 -8.54 -4.62 -15.49
CA GLY A 142 -7.46 -3.66 -15.53
C GLY A 142 -6.52 -3.71 -14.32
N ARG A 143 -5.31 -3.28 -14.53
CA ARG A 143 -4.26 -3.16 -13.51
C ARG A 143 -4.61 -1.97 -12.63
N GLU A 144 -5.17 -2.26 -11.46
CA GLU A 144 -5.54 -1.21 -10.49
C GLU A 144 -4.30 -0.81 -9.66
N PRO A 145 -4.14 0.50 -9.37
CA PRO A 145 -3.10 0.99 -8.47
C PRO A 145 -3.18 0.30 -7.10
N ARG A 146 -2.02 -0.05 -6.52
CA ARG A 146 -1.92 -0.66 -5.19
C ARG A 146 -1.32 0.34 -4.21
N GLY A 147 -1.67 0.21 -2.91
CA GLY A 147 -1.22 1.11 -1.85
C GLY A 147 0.26 0.99 -1.48
N ALA A 148 0.80 -0.23 -1.50
CA ALA A 148 2.06 -0.61 -0.86
C ALA A 148 3.35 0.07 -1.37
N ALA A 149 3.35 0.63 -2.59
CA ALA A 149 4.46 1.45 -3.12
C ALA A 149 3.90 2.51 -4.07
N ARG A 150 3.57 3.67 -3.54
CA ARG A 150 2.83 4.73 -4.23
C ARG A 150 3.42 6.09 -3.94
N VAL A 151 3.35 7.01 -4.92
CA VAL A 151 3.66 8.44 -4.76
C VAL A 151 2.42 9.24 -5.11
N ILE A 152 2.07 10.25 -4.29
CA ILE A 152 0.86 11.08 -4.44
C ILE A 152 1.23 12.55 -4.24
N LYS A 153 0.63 13.47 -5.00
CA LYS A 153 0.73 14.92 -4.74
C LYS A 153 0.03 15.25 -3.42
N LYS A 154 0.77 15.75 -2.41
CA LYS A 154 0.22 16.07 -1.08
C LYS A 154 -0.96 17.03 -1.15
N LYS A 155 -0.87 18.08 -1.99
CA LYS A 155 -1.97 19.03 -2.20
C LYS A 155 -3.29 18.33 -2.53
N ILE A 156 -3.26 17.39 -3.48
CA ILE A 156 -4.46 16.66 -3.90
C ILE A 156 -4.93 15.67 -2.84
N LEU A 157 -3.99 14.98 -2.17
CA LEU A 157 -4.33 14.08 -1.07
C LEU A 157 -5.05 14.84 0.07
N SER A 158 -4.60 16.06 0.40
CA SER A 158 -5.26 16.91 1.40
C SER A 158 -6.62 17.43 0.89
N GLU A 159 -6.72 17.85 -0.37
CA GLU A 159 -7.96 18.33 -1.00
C GLU A 159 -9.07 17.29 -0.99
N ILE A 160 -8.74 16.01 -1.16
CA ILE A 160 -9.71 14.92 -1.09
C ILE A 160 -9.96 14.41 0.34
N GLY A 161 -9.40 15.07 1.36
CA GLY A 161 -9.62 14.79 2.79
C GLY A 161 -8.73 13.69 3.37
N GLY A 162 -7.55 13.43 2.79
CA GLY A 162 -6.58 12.47 3.33
C GLY A 162 -7.05 11.00 3.29
N PHE A 163 -6.59 10.21 4.24
CA PHE A 163 -7.03 8.82 4.43
C PHE A 163 -8.29 8.77 5.30
N ARG A 164 -9.11 7.73 5.11
CA ARG A 164 -10.39 7.54 5.80
C ARG A 164 -10.44 6.18 6.49
N ASP A 165 -11.29 6.05 7.50
CA ASP A 165 -11.55 4.79 8.20
C ASP A 165 -12.39 3.83 7.35
N VAL A 166 -11.75 3.22 6.34
CA VAL A 166 -12.35 2.23 5.44
C VAL A 166 -11.45 1.01 5.32
N MET A 167 -11.99 -0.14 4.95
CA MET A 167 -11.20 -1.39 4.85
C MET A 167 -10.11 -1.35 3.77
N ALA A 168 -10.32 -0.61 2.68
CA ALA A 168 -9.35 -0.48 1.58
C ALA A 168 -9.06 1.00 1.30
N PRO A 169 -8.18 1.65 2.09
CA PRO A 169 -7.91 3.08 2.00
C PRO A 169 -7.26 3.50 0.68
N ASP A 170 -6.54 2.61 0.02
CA ASP A 170 -5.95 2.80 -1.30
C ASP A 170 -7.01 2.86 -2.41
N THR A 171 -7.97 1.94 -2.39
CA THR A 171 -9.09 1.91 -3.35
C THR A 171 -10.03 3.10 -3.14
N ASP A 172 -10.37 3.44 -1.88
CA ASP A 172 -11.16 4.62 -1.55
C ASP A 172 -10.49 5.91 -2.06
N LEU A 173 -9.18 6.01 -1.86
CA LEU A 173 -8.40 7.13 -2.38
C LEU A 173 -8.52 7.24 -3.91
N ASP A 174 -8.36 6.15 -4.66
CA ASP A 174 -8.45 6.16 -6.12
C ASP A 174 -9.85 6.50 -6.61
N ILE A 175 -10.90 6.09 -5.90
CA ILE A 175 -12.29 6.49 -6.20
C ILE A 175 -12.45 8.01 -6.02
N ARG A 176 -11.93 8.59 -4.92
CA ARG A 176 -12.03 10.03 -4.66
C ARG A 176 -11.18 10.87 -5.62
N VAL A 177 -9.99 10.40 -5.97
CA VAL A 177 -9.13 11.01 -7.00
C VAL A 177 -9.89 11.09 -8.33
N ARG A 178 -10.53 10.00 -8.75
CA ARG A 178 -11.31 9.95 -9.99
C ARG A 178 -12.53 10.86 -9.97
N ARG A 179 -13.24 10.95 -8.83
CA ARG A 179 -14.39 11.86 -8.65
C ARG A 179 -14.03 13.34 -8.81
N LYS A 180 -12.77 13.69 -8.61
CA LYS A 180 -12.21 15.03 -8.82
C LYS A 180 -11.58 15.23 -10.20
N ASN A 181 -11.86 14.32 -11.16
CA ASN A 181 -11.29 14.31 -12.51
C ASN A 181 -9.75 14.20 -12.56
N TYR A 182 -9.13 13.72 -11.49
CA TYR A 182 -7.73 13.34 -11.47
C TYR A 182 -7.54 11.86 -11.81
N ARG A 183 -6.29 11.47 -12.05
CA ARG A 183 -5.92 10.11 -12.42
C ARG A 183 -4.87 9.53 -11.48
N SER A 184 -5.08 8.27 -11.09
CA SER A 184 -4.06 7.40 -10.52
C SER A 184 -3.52 6.49 -11.63
N LEU A 185 -2.19 6.45 -11.77
CA LEU A 185 -1.50 5.64 -12.76
C LEU A 185 -0.88 4.42 -12.08
N TYR A 186 -1.09 3.23 -12.65
CA TYR A 186 -0.34 2.03 -12.30
C TYR A 186 0.77 1.82 -13.32
N VAL A 187 2.01 1.57 -12.85
CA VAL A 187 3.17 1.33 -13.70
C VAL A 187 3.79 -0.04 -13.43
N ASP A 188 3.86 -0.87 -14.45
CA ASP A 188 4.31 -2.26 -14.34
C ASP A 188 5.80 -2.47 -14.60
N TRP A 189 6.47 -1.49 -15.19
CA TRP A 189 7.92 -1.51 -15.40
C TRP A 189 8.74 -1.03 -14.20
N ILE A 190 8.10 -0.42 -13.17
CA ILE A 190 8.71 -0.10 -11.89
C ILE A 190 8.29 -1.19 -10.92
N ARG A 191 9.22 -2.11 -10.64
CA ARG A 191 8.96 -3.26 -9.77
C ARG A 191 9.52 -3.01 -8.39
N VAL A 192 8.75 -3.37 -7.36
CA VAL A 192 9.14 -3.40 -5.95
C VAL A 192 8.87 -4.77 -5.38
N TRP A 193 9.65 -5.17 -4.37
CA TRP A 193 9.58 -6.52 -3.82
C TRP A 193 8.91 -6.51 -2.46
N HIS A 194 7.86 -7.31 -2.34
CA HIS A 194 7.28 -7.69 -1.07
C HIS A 194 8.09 -8.84 -0.49
N ILE A 195 8.86 -8.55 0.55
CA ILE A 195 9.87 -9.47 1.10
C ILE A 195 9.35 -10.36 2.23
N ARG A 196 8.09 -10.17 2.64
CA ARG A 196 7.45 -10.96 3.69
C ARG A 196 7.21 -12.40 3.26
N GLU A 197 7.47 -13.33 4.15
CA GLU A 197 7.00 -14.70 4.02
C GLU A 197 5.49 -14.75 4.19
N ILE A 198 4.81 -15.32 3.20
CA ILE A 198 3.36 -15.41 3.17
C ILE A 198 2.93 -16.79 3.69
N THR A 199 1.87 -16.82 4.48
CA THR A 199 1.25 -18.04 4.99
C THR A 199 -0.11 -18.27 4.31
N LEU A 200 -0.54 -19.53 4.21
CA LEU A 200 -1.87 -19.88 3.66
C LEU A 200 -2.99 -19.14 4.40
N ARG A 201 -2.90 -19.03 5.73
CA ARG A 201 -3.87 -18.28 6.54
C ARG A 201 -3.98 -16.82 6.11
N LYS A 202 -2.84 -16.15 5.80
CA LYS A 202 -2.84 -14.76 5.30
C LYS A 202 -3.48 -14.65 3.92
N ILE A 203 -3.24 -15.64 3.03
CA ILE A 203 -3.87 -15.67 1.70
C ILE A 203 -5.39 -15.78 1.82
N ILE A 204 -5.87 -16.72 2.62
CA ILE A 204 -7.29 -16.96 2.86
C ILE A 204 -7.94 -15.69 3.44
N ASN A 205 -7.41 -15.18 4.56
CA ASN A 205 -7.94 -14.00 5.22
C ASN A 205 -7.90 -12.77 4.30
N GLY A 206 -6.84 -12.60 3.52
CA GLY A 206 -6.71 -11.50 2.56
C GLY A 206 -7.76 -11.54 1.44
N GLN A 207 -8.16 -12.73 0.98
CA GLN A 207 -9.24 -12.85 0.01
C GLN A 207 -10.60 -12.48 0.62
N PHE A 208 -10.92 -12.97 1.83
CA PHE A 208 -12.16 -12.59 2.54
C PHE A 208 -12.22 -11.07 2.78
N SER A 209 -11.17 -10.48 3.32
CA SER A 209 -11.10 -9.04 3.56
C SER A 209 -11.23 -8.24 2.26
N SER A 210 -10.64 -8.73 1.18
CA SER A 210 -10.75 -8.10 -0.15
C SER A 210 -12.19 -8.12 -0.68
N GLY A 211 -12.95 -9.18 -0.38
CA GLY A 211 -14.38 -9.26 -0.72
C GLY A 211 -15.23 -8.29 0.09
N ALA A 212 -15.07 -8.30 1.41
CA ALA A 212 -15.77 -7.40 2.33
C ALA A 212 -15.51 -5.92 2.01
N ALA A 213 -14.25 -5.57 1.73
CA ALA A 213 -13.88 -4.21 1.32
C ALA A 213 -14.60 -3.77 0.04
N ARG A 214 -14.74 -4.66 -0.95
CA ARG A 214 -15.49 -4.35 -2.19
C ARG A 214 -16.95 -4.06 -1.92
N TYR A 215 -17.60 -4.82 -1.04
CA TYR A 215 -18.97 -4.56 -0.62
C TYR A 215 -19.09 -3.17 0.02
N GLN A 216 -18.25 -2.86 1.01
CA GLN A 216 -18.27 -1.56 1.72
C GLN A 216 -17.99 -0.35 0.82
N LEU A 217 -17.23 -0.55 -0.27
CA LEU A 217 -16.96 0.48 -1.28
C LEU A 217 -18.04 0.54 -2.39
N GLY A 218 -19.15 -0.19 -2.26
CA GLY A 218 -20.24 -0.19 -3.25
C GLY A 218 -19.89 -0.85 -4.57
N ILE A 219 -18.87 -1.71 -4.61
CA ILE A 219 -18.52 -2.47 -5.81
C ILE A 219 -19.50 -3.62 -5.97
N SER A 220 -20.11 -3.75 -7.16
CA SER A 220 -21.14 -4.76 -7.43
C SER A 220 -20.64 -6.20 -7.25
N PHE A 221 -21.55 -7.11 -6.87
CA PHE A 221 -21.25 -8.53 -6.75
C PHE A 221 -20.69 -9.13 -8.05
N MET A 222 -21.26 -8.78 -9.20
CA MET A 222 -20.79 -9.27 -10.50
C MET A 222 -19.31 -8.92 -10.76
N ARG A 223 -18.88 -7.74 -10.36
CA ARG A 223 -17.47 -7.34 -10.46
C ARG A 223 -16.60 -8.13 -9.47
N ALA A 224 -17.08 -8.38 -8.26
CA ALA A 224 -16.37 -9.21 -7.28
C ALA A 224 -16.28 -10.68 -7.75
N LEU A 225 -17.35 -11.21 -8.35
CA LEU A 225 -17.38 -12.55 -8.94
C LEU A 225 -16.41 -12.67 -10.13
N GLY A 226 -16.39 -11.69 -11.02
CA GLY A 226 -15.43 -11.63 -12.12
C GLY A 226 -13.99 -11.68 -11.60
N HIS A 227 -13.65 -10.89 -10.59
CA HIS A 227 -12.32 -10.96 -9.94
C HIS A 227 -12.04 -12.34 -9.33
N SER A 228 -13.04 -13.01 -8.76
CA SER A 228 -12.88 -14.34 -8.17
C SER A 228 -12.52 -15.39 -9.21
N ILE A 229 -13.20 -15.36 -10.35
CA ILE A 229 -13.00 -16.33 -11.45
C ILE A 229 -11.67 -16.05 -12.17
N PHE A 230 -11.51 -14.84 -12.73
CA PHE A 230 -10.39 -14.53 -13.62
C PHE A 230 -9.05 -14.40 -12.89
N ARG A 231 -9.05 -14.17 -11.58
CA ARG A 231 -7.81 -14.10 -10.76
C ARG A 231 -7.63 -15.30 -9.85
N LEU A 232 -8.43 -16.36 -10.01
CA LEU A 232 -8.39 -17.57 -9.19
C LEU A 232 -8.40 -17.25 -7.69
N ARG A 233 -9.33 -16.36 -7.28
CA ARG A 233 -9.50 -15.89 -5.90
C ARG A 233 -10.93 -16.13 -5.39
N PRO A 234 -11.36 -17.40 -5.26
CA PRO A 234 -12.78 -17.74 -5.04
C PRO A 234 -13.35 -17.13 -3.76
N LEU A 235 -12.54 -16.94 -2.74
CA LEU A 235 -13.00 -16.41 -1.45
C LEU A 235 -13.30 -14.89 -1.50
N VAL A 236 -12.96 -14.18 -2.59
CA VAL A 236 -13.34 -12.77 -2.76
C VAL A 236 -14.85 -12.61 -2.94
N ALA A 237 -15.48 -13.43 -3.80
CA ALA A 237 -16.95 -13.40 -3.97
C ALA A 237 -17.65 -13.81 -2.68
N TYR A 238 -17.15 -14.86 -2.02
CA TYR A 238 -17.70 -15.29 -0.74
C TYR A 238 -17.55 -14.22 0.36
N GLY A 239 -16.41 -13.56 0.45
CA GLY A 239 -16.20 -12.46 1.39
C GLY A 239 -17.15 -11.28 1.15
N TRP A 240 -17.49 -10.99 -0.12
CA TRP A 240 -18.48 -9.99 -0.49
C TRP A 240 -19.89 -10.40 -0.02
N LEU A 241 -20.32 -11.63 -0.30
CA LEU A 241 -21.62 -12.16 0.14
C LEU A 241 -21.75 -12.20 1.65
N ARG A 242 -20.71 -12.65 2.35
CA ARG A 242 -20.67 -12.67 3.83
C ARG A 242 -20.86 -11.29 4.43
N GLU A 243 -20.29 -10.26 3.82
CA GLU A 243 -20.46 -8.89 4.31
C GLU A 243 -21.85 -8.36 4.01
N TRP A 244 -22.39 -8.64 2.83
CA TRP A 244 -23.77 -8.30 2.46
C TRP A 244 -24.81 -8.91 3.41
N LEU A 245 -24.64 -10.16 3.81
CA LEU A 245 -25.56 -10.84 4.75
C LEU A 245 -25.56 -10.27 6.18
N LYS A 246 -24.60 -9.39 6.53
CA LYS A 246 -24.56 -8.74 7.84
C LYS A 246 -25.37 -7.44 7.88
N HIS A 247 -25.77 -6.93 6.74
CA HIS A 247 -26.49 -5.66 6.54
C HIS A 247 -27.81 -5.85 5.83
#